data_05982b9899706a501fd36a876eee6e6a
#
_entry.id   05982b9899706a501fd36a876eee6e6a
#
_cell.length_a   1.000
_cell.length_b   1.000
_cell.length_c   1.000
_cell.angle_alpha   90.00
_cell.angle_beta   90.00
_cell.angle_gamma   90.00
#
_symmetry.space_group_name_H-M   'P 1'
#
loop_
_entity.id
_entity.type
_entity.pdbx_description
1 polymer ?
#
loop_
_entity_poly.entity_id
_entity_poly.type
_entity_poly.pdbx_seq_one_letter_code
_entity_poly.pdbx_strand_id
1 'polypeptide(L)'
;VSLRDERMVARLAIVDPALTDHCPRGVTLASGLDAVTQVIEPFVSLRSTPYTDALARPSIAAGLRALQVLMAGEDPEARDRMAWVSLCGGLALSNAGLG
;
A
#
# COMPACT_ATOMS: atom_id res chain seq x y z
N VAL A 1 -20.47 -3.79 -6.79
CA VAL A 1 -20.11 -4.30 -8.13
C VAL A 1 -18.67 -3.98 -8.44
N SER A 2 -17.90 -4.99 -8.82
CA SER A 2 -16.52 -4.81 -9.25
C SER A 2 -16.37 -5.12 -10.72
N LEU A 3 -15.62 -4.27 -11.42
CA LEU A 3 -15.25 -4.48 -12.80
C LEU A 3 -13.76 -4.79 -12.86
N ARG A 4 -13.38 -5.87 -13.54
CA ARG A 4 -11.98 -6.29 -13.67
C ARG A 4 -11.69 -6.64 -15.10
N ASP A 5 -10.70 -5.98 -15.69
CA ASP A 5 -10.28 -6.20 -17.06
C ASP A 5 -8.87 -5.64 -17.23
N GLU A 6 -8.01 -6.35 -17.95
CA GLU A 6 -6.64 -5.89 -18.22
C GLU A 6 -6.60 -4.53 -18.89
N ARG A 7 -7.62 -4.19 -19.68
CA ARG A 7 -7.71 -2.88 -20.33
C ARG A 7 -7.88 -1.73 -19.37
N MET A 8 -8.27 -2.01 -18.12
CA MET A 8 -8.44 -1.00 -17.08
C MET A 8 -7.14 -0.71 -16.32
N VAL A 9 -6.08 -1.47 -16.56
CA VAL A 9 -4.78 -1.24 -15.94
C VAL A 9 -4.16 0.01 -16.55
N ALA A 10 -3.72 0.92 -15.70
CA ALA A 10 -3.09 2.16 -16.15
C ALA A 10 -1.76 1.86 -16.82
N ARG A 11 -1.51 2.51 -17.97
CA ARG A 11 -0.21 2.42 -18.65
C ARG A 11 0.87 3.17 -17.91
N LEU A 12 0.49 4.23 -17.22
CA LEU A 12 1.38 5.06 -16.42
C LEU A 12 0.63 5.47 -15.17
N ALA A 13 1.24 5.21 -14.02
CA ALA A 13 0.73 5.70 -12.74
C ALA A 13 1.78 6.59 -12.12
N ILE A 14 1.38 7.79 -11.72
CA ILE A 14 2.26 8.74 -11.04
C ILE A 14 1.79 8.82 -9.60
N VAL A 15 2.66 8.43 -8.67
CA VAL A 15 2.36 8.47 -7.24
C VAL A 15 3.16 9.61 -6.63
N ASP A 16 2.45 10.67 -6.25
CA ASP A 16 3.06 11.83 -5.61
C ASP A 16 2.63 11.87 -4.14
N PRO A 17 3.52 11.49 -3.21
CA PRO A 17 3.18 11.46 -1.79
C PRO A 17 2.75 12.81 -1.22
N ALA A 18 3.22 13.91 -1.81
CA ALA A 18 2.87 15.25 -1.35
C ALA A 18 1.36 15.53 -1.44
N LEU A 19 0.65 14.84 -2.32
CA LEU A 19 -0.80 14.99 -2.44
C LEU A 19 -1.54 14.46 -1.20
N THR A 20 -0.89 13.68 -0.36
CA THR A 20 -1.47 13.17 0.89
C THR A 20 -1.10 14.00 2.10
N ASP A 21 -0.25 15.02 1.93
CA ASP A 21 0.19 15.87 3.04
C ASP A 21 -1.01 16.51 3.72
N HIS A 22 -0.97 16.51 5.07
CA HIS A 22 -2.03 17.07 5.91
C HIS A 22 -3.41 16.41 5.75
N CYS A 23 -3.47 15.21 5.17
CA CYS A 23 -4.70 14.43 5.18
C CYS A 23 -5.15 14.22 6.64
N PRO A 24 -6.46 14.35 6.95
CA PRO A 24 -6.93 14.21 8.33
C PRO A 24 -6.48 12.91 8.99
N ARG A 25 -6.22 12.98 10.29
CA ARG A 25 -5.69 11.85 11.06
C ARG A 25 -6.53 10.59 10.95
N GLY A 26 -7.86 10.71 11.03
CA GLY A 26 -8.77 9.56 10.92
C GLY A 26 -8.74 8.94 9.55
N VAL A 27 -8.67 9.74 8.49
CA VAL A 27 -8.56 9.26 7.11
C VAL A 27 -7.19 8.60 6.90
N THR A 28 -6.14 9.20 7.41
CA THR A 28 -4.77 8.63 7.34
C THR A 28 -4.73 7.26 8.03
N LEU A 29 -5.35 7.13 9.20
CA LEU A 29 -5.38 5.86 9.92
C LEU A 29 -6.12 4.79 9.11
N ALA A 30 -7.33 5.09 8.65
CA ALA A 30 -8.15 4.14 7.91
C ALA A 30 -7.48 3.72 6.60
N SER A 31 -6.99 4.68 5.83
CA SER A 31 -6.31 4.42 4.55
C SER A 31 -4.98 3.69 4.76
N GLY A 32 -4.26 4.05 5.82
CA GLY A 32 -2.97 3.42 6.15
C GLY A 32 -3.14 1.96 6.56
N LEU A 33 -4.13 1.66 7.38
CA LEU A 33 -4.44 0.28 7.76
C LEU A 33 -4.89 -0.54 6.55
N ASP A 34 -5.66 0.07 5.65
CA ASP A 34 -6.05 -0.57 4.41
C ASP A 34 -4.82 -0.88 3.54
N ALA A 35 -3.90 0.06 3.41
CA ALA A 35 -2.67 -0.15 2.65
C ALA A 35 -1.83 -1.30 3.22
N VAL A 36 -1.69 -1.37 4.54
CA VAL A 36 -0.97 -2.47 5.21
C VAL A 36 -1.68 -3.81 4.97
N THR A 37 -2.99 -3.84 5.06
CA THR A 37 -3.78 -5.04 4.79
C THR A 37 -3.55 -5.51 3.36
N GLN A 38 -3.47 -4.60 2.40
CA GLN A 38 -3.25 -4.93 0.99
C GLN A 38 -1.86 -5.51 0.71
N VAL A 39 -0.88 -5.32 1.59
CA VAL A 39 0.40 -6.03 1.45
C VAL A 39 0.41 -7.36 2.21
N ILE A 40 -0.39 -7.50 3.26
CA ILE A 40 -0.52 -8.78 3.98
C ILE A 40 -1.27 -9.81 3.13
N GLU A 41 -2.37 -9.43 2.49
CA GLU A 41 -3.20 -10.33 1.70
C GLU A 41 -2.41 -11.12 0.63
N PRO A 42 -1.65 -10.47 -0.25
CA PRO A 42 -0.87 -11.21 -1.23
C PRO A 42 0.26 -12.03 -0.60
N PHE A 43 0.79 -11.59 0.54
CA PHE A 43 1.85 -12.31 1.23
C PHE A 43 1.39 -13.67 1.73
N VAL A 44 0.15 -13.77 2.19
CA VAL A 44 -0.44 -15.03 2.68
C VAL A 44 -1.23 -15.78 1.61
N SER A 45 -1.29 -15.27 0.39
CA SER A 45 -2.01 -15.90 -0.70
C SER A 45 -1.32 -17.18 -1.17
N LEU A 46 -2.12 -18.18 -1.58
CA LEU A 46 -1.61 -19.38 -2.21
C LEU A 46 -0.94 -19.10 -3.57
N ARG A 47 -1.21 -17.92 -4.15
CA ARG A 47 -0.62 -17.48 -5.41
C ARG A 47 0.63 -16.62 -5.22
N SER A 48 1.10 -16.47 -3.99
CA SER A 48 2.30 -15.68 -3.74
C SER A 48 3.50 -16.27 -4.47
N THR A 49 4.40 -15.40 -4.86
CA THR A 49 5.65 -15.75 -5.54
C THR A 49 6.82 -15.05 -4.84
N PRO A 50 8.06 -15.46 -5.12
CA PRO A 50 9.22 -14.70 -4.60
C PRO A 50 9.17 -13.21 -4.95
N TYR A 51 8.64 -12.86 -6.11
CA TYR A 51 8.48 -11.47 -6.53
C TYR A 51 7.47 -10.72 -5.65
N THR A 52 6.26 -11.29 -5.46
CA THR A 52 5.24 -10.64 -4.64
C THR A 52 5.64 -10.60 -3.17
N ASP A 53 6.31 -11.61 -2.67
CA ASP A 53 6.83 -11.64 -1.31
C ASP A 53 7.92 -10.59 -1.10
N ALA A 54 8.78 -10.37 -2.09
CA ALA A 54 9.80 -9.34 -2.03
C ALA A 54 9.22 -7.93 -1.94
N LEU A 55 8.05 -7.70 -2.55
CA LEU A 55 7.33 -6.43 -2.42
C LEU A 55 6.61 -6.32 -1.07
N ALA A 56 5.95 -7.39 -0.65
CA ALA A 56 5.05 -7.36 0.51
C ALA A 56 5.81 -7.40 1.84
N ARG A 57 6.77 -8.28 1.98
CA ARG A 57 7.44 -8.53 3.26
C ARG A 57 8.03 -7.27 3.89
N PRO A 58 8.90 -6.50 3.21
CA PRO A 58 9.46 -5.28 3.81
C PRO A 58 8.41 -4.19 4.00
N SER A 59 7.33 -4.20 3.20
CA SER A 59 6.30 -3.18 3.25
C SER A 59 5.40 -3.27 4.47
N ILE A 60 5.23 -4.47 5.04
CA ILE A 60 4.38 -4.66 6.23
C ILE A 60 4.96 -3.85 7.42
N ALA A 61 6.22 -4.08 7.76
CA ALA A 61 6.85 -3.38 8.88
C ALA A 61 7.02 -1.89 8.59
N ALA A 62 7.42 -1.55 7.35
CA ALA A 62 7.60 -0.15 6.95
C ALA A 62 6.29 0.62 7.03
N GLY A 63 5.18 0.02 6.60
CA GLY A 63 3.87 0.63 6.65
C GLY A 63 3.39 0.86 8.08
N LEU A 64 3.56 -0.13 8.94
CA LEU A 64 3.16 0.00 10.35
C LEU A 64 3.96 1.09 11.06
N ARG A 65 5.28 1.18 10.82
CA ARG A 65 6.12 2.22 11.41
C ARG A 65 5.75 3.61 10.91
N ALA A 66 5.56 3.76 9.60
CA ALA A 66 5.18 5.03 9.02
C ALA A 66 3.81 5.49 9.55
N LEU A 67 2.87 4.57 9.70
CA LEU A 67 1.55 4.89 10.23
C LEU A 67 1.63 5.34 11.69
N GLN A 68 2.47 4.70 12.51
CA GLN A 68 2.70 5.13 13.88
C GLN A 68 3.25 6.55 13.95
N VAL A 69 4.20 6.89 13.08
CA VAL A 69 4.76 8.25 13.00
C VAL A 69 3.66 9.25 12.64
N LEU A 70 2.83 8.92 11.65
CA LEU A 70 1.74 9.81 11.20
C LEU A 70 0.64 9.97 12.23
N MET A 71 0.42 8.99 13.09
CA MET A 71 -0.53 9.12 14.20
C MET A 71 -0.02 10.07 15.29
N ALA A 72 1.29 10.24 15.40
CA ALA A 72 1.90 11.19 16.33
C ALA A 72 1.97 12.62 15.77
N GLY A 73 1.98 12.78 14.45
CA GLY A 73 2.03 14.10 13.80
C GLY A 73 2.34 13.99 12.33
N GLU A 74 2.28 15.11 11.64
CA GLU A 74 2.58 15.15 10.21
C GLU A 74 4.08 14.96 9.98
N ASP A 75 4.43 14.11 9.00
CA ASP A 75 5.82 13.79 8.65
C ASP A 75 5.89 13.43 7.16
N PRO A 76 6.53 14.28 6.34
CA PRO A 76 6.61 14.03 4.89
C PRO A 76 7.30 12.72 4.52
N GLU A 77 8.33 12.32 5.27
CA GLU A 77 9.04 11.07 5.02
C GLU A 77 8.13 9.87 5.29
N ALA A 78 7.32 9.92 6.34
CA ALA A 78 6.35 8.87 6.61
C ALA A 78 5.25 8.82 5.54
N ARG A 79 4.84 9.96 5.00
CA ARG A 79 3.92 10.03 3.85
C ARG A 79 4.52 9.34 2.63
N ASP A 80 5.80 9.59 2.34
CA ASP A 80 6.51 8.95 1.24
C ASP A 80 6.50 7.42 1.41
N ARG A 81 6.78 6.95 2.61
CA ARG A 81 6.80 5.52 2.91
C ARG A 81 5.42 4.89 2.77
N MET A 82 4.37 5.55 3.23
CA MET A 82 3.00 5.04 3.09
C MET A 82 2.58 4.95 1.62
N ALA A 83 2.95 5.95 0.81
CA ALA A 83 2.70 5.90 -0.63
C ALA A 83 3.41 4.72 -1.28
N TRP A 84 4.65 4.46 -0.89
CA TRP A 84 5.40 3.30 -1.38
C TRP A 84 4.73 1.98 -0.97
N VAL A 85 4.30 1.85 0.28
CA VAL A 85 3.60 0.67 0.78
C VAL A 85 2.31 0.43 0.01
N SER A 86 1.54 1.49 -0.24
CA SER A 86 0.30 1.41 -1.03
C SER A 86 0.57 0.92 -2.45
N LEU A 87 1.62 1.43 -3.09
CA LEU A 87 2.02 1.00 -4.43
C LEU A 87 2.43 -0.46 -4.44
N CYS A 88 3.25 -0.88 -3.48
CA CYS A 88 3.68 -2.28 -3.36
C CYS A 88 2.49 -3.21 -3.16
N GLY A 89 1.50 -2.80 -2.37
CA GLY A 89 0.28 -3.56 -2.17
C GLY A 89 -0.49 -3.77 -3.48
N GLY A 90 -0.64 -2.71 -4.26
CA GLY A 90 -1.31 -2.79 -5.55
C GLY A 90 -0.59 -3.72 -6.53
N LEU A 91 0.73 -3.62 -6.60
CA LEU A 91 1.54 -4.48 -7.47
C LEU A 91 1.47 -5.94 -7.02
N ALA A 92 1.56 -6.20 -5.73
CA ALA A 92 1.50 -7.55 -5.18
C ALA A 92 0.12 -8.18 -5.38
N LEU A 93 -0.96 -7.44 -5.11
CA LEU A 93 -2.33 -7.91 -5.32
C LEU A 93 -2.60 -8.24 -6.79
N SER A 94 -2.11 -7.43 -7.71
CA SER A 94 -2.29 -7.66 -9.14
C SER A 94 -1.66 -8.96 -9.60
N ASN A 95 -0.60 -9.41 -8.93
CA ASN A 95 0.18 -10.59 -9.33
C ASN A 95 -0.08 -11.82 -8.48
N ALA A 96 -0.50 -11.67 -7.23
CA ALA A 96 -0.77 -12.80 -6.33
C ALA A 96 -2.26 -12.99 -6.03
N GLY A 97 -3.04 -11.91 -6.13
CA GLY A 97 -4.43 -11.93 -5.73
C GLY A 97 -4.60 -11.95 -4.22
N LEU A 98 -5.83 -12.16 -3.77
CA LEU A 98 -6.19 -12.18 -2.36
C LEU A 98 -5.88 -13.53 -1.74
N GLY A 99 -5.50 -13.49 -0.47
CA GLY A 99 -5.24 -14.69 0.32
C GLY A 99 -6.48 -15.51 0.66
#